data_10ecc671951e218d96ed1270fbe25c98
#
_entry.id   10ecc671951e218d96ed1270fbe25c98
#
_cell.length_a   1.000
_cell.length_b   1.000
_cell.length_c   1.000
_cell.angle_alpha   90.00
_cell.angle_beta   90.00
_cell.angle_gamma   90.00
#
_symmetry.space_group_name_H-M   'P 1'
#
loop_
_entity.id
_entity.type
_entity.pdbx_description
1 polymer ?
#
loop_
_entity_poly.entity_id
_entity_poly.type
_entity_poly.pdbx_seq_one_letter_code
_entity_poly.pdbx_strand_id
1 'polypeptide(L)' 'MISEIGVQCFLAVERNGSFTKTAEELFMTRQAVSKQIALLEKMLDIKLFTRNLCRQ' A
#
# COMPACT_ATOMS: atom_id res chain seq x y z
N MET A 1 -8.05 6.61 12.63
CA MET A 1 -7.43 5.37 13.08
C MET A 1 -6.91 4.55 11.91
N ILE A 2 -5.73 4.01 12.05
CA ILE A 2 -5.10 3.28 10.96
C ILE A 2 -5.66 1.87 10.90
N SER A 3 -6.06 1.46 9.71
CA SER A 3 -6.59 0.13 9.50
C SER A 3 -5.48 -0.91 9.56
N GLU A 4 -5.76 -2.03 10.21
CA GLU A 4 -4.78 -3.09 10.32
C GLU A 4 -4.42 -3.64 8.93
N ILE A 5 -5.41 -3.78 8.07
CA ILE A 5 -5.16 -4.28 6.73
C ILE A 5 -4.30 -3.29 5.93
N GLY A 6 -4.48 -2.00 6.18
CA GLY A 6 -3.65 -1.00 5.52
C GLY A 6 -2.20 -1.13 5.92
N VAL A 7 -1.95 -1.35 7.20
CA VAL A 7 -0.59 -1.53 7.69
C VAL A 7 0.02 -2.80 7.11
N GLN A 8 -0.77 -3.88 7.05
CA GLN A 8 -0.28 -5.12 6.49
C GLN A 8 0.08 -4.94 5.02
N CYS A 9 -0.74 -4.22 4.28
CA CYS A 9 -0.45 -3.96 2.87
C CYS A 9 0.85 -3.17 2.72
N PHE A 10 1.01 -2.16 3.54
CA PHE A 10 2.21 -1.34 3.48
C PHE A 10 3.46 -2.17 3.75
N LEU A 11 3.44 -2.94 4.82
CA LEU A 11 4.60 -3.75 5.18
C LEU A 11 4.89 -4.80 4.11
N ALA A 12 3.85 -5.40 3.56
CA ALA A 12 4.03 -6.42 2.54
C ALA A 12 4.60 -5.82 1.26
N VAL A 13 4.12 -4.65 0.88
CA VAL A 13 4.64 -3.99 -0.31
C VAL A 13 6.10 -3.64 -0.12
N GLU A 14 6.44 -3.16 1.06
CA GLU A 14 7.82 -2.82 1.34
C GLU A 14 8.71 -4.05 1.27
N ARG A 15 8.22 -5.16 1.81
CA ARG A 15 8.99 -6.40 1.82
C ARG A 15 9.12 -6.99 0.42
N ASN A 16 8.02 -6.99 -0.33
CA ASN A 16 8.02 -7.60 -1.66
C ASN A 16 8.51 -6.68 -2.75
N GLY A 17 8.41 -5.39 -2.54
CA GLY A 17 8.78 -4.43 -3.57
C GLY A 17 7.83 -4.44 -4.75
N SER A 18 6.61 -4.96 -4.57
CA SER A 18 5.67 -5.10 -5.67
C SER A 18 4.25 -5.16 -5.14
N PHE A 19 3.36 -4.38 -5.77
CA PHE A 19 1.94 -4.44 -5.43
C PHE A 19 1.33 -5.76 -5.88
N THR A 20 1.78 -6.27 -7.03
CA THR A 20 1.26 -7.52 -7.55
C THR A 20 1.57 -8.68 -6.61
N LYS A 21 2.80 -8.77 -6.17
CA LYS A 21 3.17 -9.85 -5.25
C LYS A 21 2.45 -9.70 -3.93
N THR A 22 2.30 -8.48 -3.46
CA THR A 22 1.59 -8.23 -2.22
C THR A 22 0.15 -8.69 -2.33
N ALA A 23 -0.49 -8.36 -3.44
CA ALA A 23 -1.87 -8.77 -3.64
C ALA A 23 -2.00 -10.28 -3.62
N GLU A 24 -1.07 -10.98 -4.25
CA GLU A 24 -1.10 -12.43 -4.25
C GLU A 24 -0.89 -12.99 -2.85
N GLU A 25 0.03 -12.41 -2.13
CA GLU A 25 0.33 -12.88 -0.78
C GLU A 25 -0.85 -12.71 0.16
N LEU A 26 -1.55 -11.60 0.03
CA LEU A 26 -2.66 -11.28 0.91
C LEU A 26 -4.01 -11.72 0.35
N PHE A 27 -4.01 -12.39 -0.79
CA PHE A 27 -5.25 -12.84 -1.43
C PHE A 27 -6.17 -11.66 -1.73
N MET A 28 -5.59 -10.60 -2.26
CA MET A 28 -6.31 -9.39 -2.60
C MET A 28 -6.01 -9.04 -4.04
N THR A 29 -6.82 -8.11 -4.59
CA THR A 29 -6.51 -7.58 -5.91
C THR A 29 -5.46 -6.48 -5.75
N ARG A 30 -4.76 -6.21 -6.85
CA ARG A 30 -3.80 -5.13 -6.86
C ARG A 30 -4.47 -3.80 -6.54
N GLN A 31 -5.67 -3.60 -7.07
CA GLN A 31 -6.41 -2.37 -6.81
C GLN A 31 -6.74 -2.23 -5.33
N ALA A 32 -7.09 -3.34 -4.69
CA ALA A 32 -7.40 -3.31 -3.27
C ALA A 32 -6.17 -2.93 -2.46
N VAL A 33 -5.03 -3.49 -2.81
CA VAL A 33 -3.79 -3.16 -2.10
C VAL A 33 -3.46 -1.68 -2.29
N SER A 34 -3.57 -1.19 -3.53
CA SER A 34 -3.29 0.20 -3.82
C SER A 34 -4.22 1.12 -3.03
N LYS A 35 -5.49 0.75 -2.95
CA LYS A 35 -6.46 1.55 -2.22
C LYS A 35 -6.10 1.61 -0.73
N GLN A 36 -5.71 0.48 -0.16
CA GLN A 36 -5.34 0.46 1.24
C GLN A 36 -4.12 1.33 1.52
N ILE A 37 -3.15 1.28 0.62
CA ILE A 37 -1.96 2.10 0.77
C ILE A 37 -2.34 3.58 0.67
N ALA A 38 -3.21 3.92 -0.27
CA ALA A 38 -3.64 5.31 -0.43
C ALA A 38 -4.36 5.81 0.81
N LEU A 39 -5.20 4.97 1.40
CA LEU A 39 -5.90 5.34 2.62
C LEU A 39 -4.92 5.54 3.77
N LEU A 40 -3.93 4.68 3.85
CA LEU A 40 -2.92 4.80 4.89
C LEU A 40 -2.15 6.10 4.75
N GLU A 41 -1.76 6.43 3.53
CA GLU A 41 -1.05 7.67 3.27
C GLU A 41 -1.89 8.87 3.69
N LYS A 42 -3.17 8.80 3.38
CA LYS A 42 -4.07 9.89 3.70
C LYS A 42 -4.19 10.08 5.21
N MET A 43 -4.28 8.98 5.94
CA MET A 43 -4.43 9.05 7.38
C MET A 43 -3.17 9.55 8.07
N LEU A 44 -2.02 9.19 7.53
CA LEU A 44 -0.75 9.62 8.10
C LEU A 44 -0.28 10.94 7.53
N ASP A 45 -0.98 11.43 6.51
CA ASP A 45 -0.65 12.69 5.86
C ASP A 45 0.78 12.65 5.31
N ILE A 46 1.16 11.51 4.78
CA ILE A 46 2.46 11.36 4.13
C ILE A 46 2.27 10.63 2.83
N LYS A 47 3.26 10.76 1.96
CA LYS A 47 3.28 10.07 0.68
C LYS A 47 4.29 8.94 0.77
N LEU A 48 3.81 7.73 0.74
CA LEU A 48 4.69 6.58 0.91
C LEU A 48 5.29 6.12 -0.42
N PHE A 49 4.47 5.47 -1.23
CA PHE A 49 4.98 4.92 -2.50
C PHE A 49 4.57 5.75 -3.69
N THR A 50 3.37 6.29 -3.64
CA THR A 50 2.79 6.97 -4.78
C THR A 50 3.62 8.16 -5.21
N ARG A 51 4.08 8.92 -4.27
CA ARG A 51 4.80 10.12 -4.60
C ARG A 51 6.07 9.82 -5.40
N ASN A 52 6.74 8.75 -5.07
CA ASN A 52 7.95 8.40 -5.78
C ASN A 52 7.67 8.08 -7.23
N LEU A 53 6.51 7.55 -7.49
CA LEU A 53 6.16 7.20 -8.85
C LEU A 53 5.74 8.42 -9.66
N CYS A 54 5.13 9.36 -8.99
CA CYS A 54 4.62 10.52 -9.67
C CYS A 54 5.65 11.58 -9.87
N ARG A 55 6.58 11.57 -9.29
CA ARG A 55 7.37 12.61 -9.31
C ARG A 55 7.82 13.16 -10.44
N GLN A 56 7.36 13.28 -10.18
CA GLN A 56 7.44 13.80 -10.68
C GLN A 56 7.48 14.16 -11.00
#